data_fa720371e42635824e275915d5fb7e8b
#
_entry.id   fa720371e42635824e275915d5fb7e8b
#
_cell.length_a   1.000
_cell.length_b   1.000
_cell.length_c   1.000
_cell.angle_alpha   90.00
_cell.angle_beta   90.00
_cell.angle_gamma   90.00
#
_symmetry.space_group_name_H-M   'P 1'
#
loop_
_entity.id
_entity.type
_entity.pdbx_description
1 polymer ?
#
loop_
_entity_poly.entity_id
_entity_poly.type
_entity_poly.pdbx_seq_one_letter_code
_entity_poly.pdbx_strand_id
1 'polypeptide(L)' 'MLKYKINVLSELKSRGFTSYRIRKEKIFGEAILQKFRNGKIIAADNLDTLCRLLECQPGDILEYVPDNEEK' A
#
# COMPACT_ATOMS: atom_id res chain seq x y z
N MET A 1 11.12 -12.22 -0.21
CA MET A 1 9.73 -11.85 -0.49
C MET A 1 9.54 -10.34 -0.36
N LEU A 2 8.58 -9.79 -1.04
CA LEU A 2 8.27 -8.37 -0.94
C LEU A 2 7.46 -8.09 0.31
N LYS A 3 7.80 -7.01 0.99
CA LYS A 3 7.09 -6.55 2.19
C LYS A 3 6.87 -5.05 2.12
N TYR A 4 5.86 -4.55 2.80
CA TYR A 4 5.65 -3.12 2.95
C TYR A 4 6.65 -2.57 3.96
N LYS A 5 7.27 -1.44 3.61
CA LYS A 5 8.17 -0.72 4.52
C LYS A 5 7.40 0.19 5.46
N ILE A 6 6.17 0.53 5.08
CA ILE A 6 5.35 1.50 5.80
C ILE A 6 3.98 0.89 6.09
N ASN A 7 3.25 1.52 6.99
CA ASN A 7 1.83 1.18 7.18
C ASN A 7 1.05 2.01 6.17
N VAL A 8 0.64 1.37 5.08
CA VAL A 8 0.01 2.05 3.94
C VAL A 8 -1.24 2.84 4.35
N LEU A 9 -2.13 2.21 5.10
CA LEU A 9 -3.38 2.87 5.50
C LEU A 9 -3.12 4.05 6.41
N SER A 10 -2.14 3.94 7.29
CA SER A 10 -1.76 5.03 8.18
C SER A 10 -1.19 6.21 7.40
N GLU A 11 -0.33 5.93 6.42
CA GLU A 11 0.24 6.98 5.57
C GLU A 11 -0.84 7.66 4.73
N LEU A 12 -1.76 6.88 4.17
CA LEU A 12 -2.87 7.45 3.41
C LEU A 12 -3.72 8.36 4.29
N LYS A 13 -4.03 7.88 5.50
CA LYS A 13 -4.84 8.65 6.44
C LYS A 13 -4.17 9.97 6.81
N SER A 14 -2.85 9.96 7.01
CA SER A 14 -2.11 11.17 7.36
C SER A 14 -2.14 12.21 6.25
N ARG A 15 -2.43 11.79 5.02
CA ARG A 15 -2.56 12.69 3.87
C ARG A 15 -4.02 12.99 3.53
N GLY A 16 -4.93 12.62 4.42
CA GLY A 16 -6.35 12.90 4.23
C GLY A 16 -7.11 11.82 3.47
N PHE A 17 -6.47 10.72 3.11
CA PHE A 17 -7.14 9.62 2.41
C PHE A 17 -7.56 8.55 3.41
N THR A 18 -8.67 8.80 4.11
CA THR A 18 -9.23 7.83 5.04
C THR A 18 -9.86 6.68 4.27
N SER A 19 -10.08 5.55 4.93
CA SER A 19 -10.75 4.41 4.31
C SER A 19 -12.13 4.80 3.77
N TYR A 20 -12.85 5.64 4.52
CA TYR A 20 -14.14 6.13 4.07
C TYR A 20 -14.02 6.89 2.75
N ARG A 21 -13.07 7.81 2.68
CA ARG A 21 -12.87 8.63 1.48
C ARG A 21 -12.44 7.77 0.30
N ILE A 22 -11.55 6.81 0.55
CA ILE A 22 -11.08 5.91 -0.50
C ILE A 22 -12.24 5.12 -1.11
N ARG A 23 -13.13 4.62 -0.27
CA ARG A 23 -14.31 3.88 -0.74
C ARG A 23 -15.28 4.80 -1.47
N LYS A 24 -15.52 5.98 -0.92
CA LYS A 24 -16.48 6.94 -1.48
C LYS A 24 -16.04 7.41 -2.86
N GLU A 25 -14.76 7.71 -3.02
CA GLU A 25 -14.20 8.18 -4.28
C GLU A 25 -13.77 7.03 -5.19
N LYS A 26 -13.93 5.80 -4.73
CA LYS A 26 -13.60 4.60 -5.51
C LYS A 26 -12.15 4.57 -5.97
N ILE A 27 -11.26 5.06 -5.12
CA ILE A 27 -9.82 5.06 -5.41
C ILE A 27 -9.29 3.62 -5.41
N PHE A 28 -9.64 2.87 -4.36
CA PHE A 28 -9.31 1.45 -4.25
C PHE A 28 -10.56 0.69 -3.82
N GLY A 29 -10.75 -0.50 -4.37
CA GLY A 29 -11.86 -1.36 -3.96
C GLY A 29 -11.60 -2.01 -2.60
N GLU A 30 -12.62 -2.65 -2.07
CA GLU A 30 -12.53 -3.30 -0.76
C GLU A 30 -11.47 -4.39 -0.73
N ALA A 31 -11.31 -5.15 -1.82
CA ALA A 31 -10.30 -6.20 -1.90
C ALA A 31 -8.89 -5.63 -1.72
N ILE A 32 -8.63 -4.46 -2.30
CA ILE A 32 -7.31 -3.81 -2.19
C ILE A 32 -7.09 -3.30 -0.77
N LEU A 33 -8.13 -2.72 -0.15
CA LEU A 33 -8.04 -2.27 1.24
C LEU A 33 -7.73 -3.43 2.18
N GLN A 34 -8.33 -4.60 1.93
CA GLN A 34 -8.05 -5.80 2.71
C GLN A 34 -6.60 -6.25 2.54
N LYS A 35 -6.06 -6.14 1.33
CA LYS A 35 -4.66 -6.46 1.09
C LYS A 35 -3.74 -5.57 1.90
N PHE A 36 -4.05 -4.27 1.98
CA PHE A 36 -3.26 -3.36 2.82
C PHE A 36 -3.32 -3.76 4.29
N ARG A 37 -4.49 -4.14 4.78
CA ARG A 37 -4.65 -4.56 6.18
C ARG A 37 -3.88 -5.83 6.49
N ASN A 38 -3.82 -6.74 5.53
CA ASN A 38 -3.20 -8.05 5.71
C ASN A 38 -1.74 -8.10 5.26
N GLY A 39 -1.19 -6.98 4.82
CA GLY A 39 0.19 -6.92 4.36
C GLY A 39 0.42 -7.63 3.04
N LYS A 40 -0.62 -7.82 2.24
CA LYS A 40 -0.52 -8.47 0.93
C LYS A 40 -0.13 -7.45 -0.13
N ILE A 41 0.71 -7.89 -1.07
CA ILE A 41 1.18 -7.04 -2.15
C ILE A 41 0.09 -6.87 -3.21
N ILE A 42 0.01 -5.68 -3.76
CA ILE A 42 -1.00 -5.32 -4.77
C ILE A 42 -0.40 -5.33 -6.17
N ALA A 43 -1.26 -5.31 -7.18
CA ALA A 43 -0.84 -5.27 -8.57
C ALA A 43 -0.14 -3.94 -8.89
N ALA A 44 0.64 -3.94 -9.97
CA ALA A 44 1.47 -2.79 -10.34
C ALA A 44 0.66 -1.52 -10.60
N ASP A 45 -0.51 -1.62 -11.23
CA ASP A 45 -1.33 -0.44 -11.49
C ASP A 45 -1.93 0.15 -10.21
N ASN A 46 -2.23 -0.68 -9.22
CA ASN A 46 -2.63 -0.16 -7.91
C ASN A 46 -1.46 0.48 -7.18
N LEU A 47 -0.27 -0.08 -7.35
CA LEU A 47 0.94 0.50 -6.79
C LEU A 47 1.23 1.85 -7.42
N ASP A 48 1.01 1.99 -8.72
CA ASP A 48 1.16 3.26 -9.42
C ASP A 48 0.25 4.32 -8.81
N THR A 49 -1.02 3.98 -8.58
CA THR A 49 -1.97 4.88 -7.94
C THR A 49 -1.50 5.27 -6.54
N LEU A 50 -1.03 4.29 -5.78
CA LEU A 50 -0.54 4.53 -4.42
C LEU A 50 0.65 5.49 -4.41
N CYS A 51 1.60 5.30 -5.32
CA CYS A 51 2.76 6.19 -5.45
C CYS A 51 2.32 7.61 -5.74
N ARG A 52 1.33 7.76 -6.60
CA ARG A 52 0.81 9.08 -6.94
C ARG A 52 0.15 9.75 -5.75
N LEU A 53 -0.65 9.01 -4.98
CA LEU A 53 -1.32 9.55 -3.79
C LEU A 53 -0.33 9.94 -2.70
N LEU A 54 0.70 9.13 -2.50
CA LEU A 54 1.71 9.36 -1.46
C LEU A 54 2.88 10.20 -1.97
N GLU A 55 2.90 10.50 -3.27
CA GLU A 55 3.96 11.30 -3.90
C GLU A 55 5.35 10.72 -3.60
N CYS A 56 5.48 9.43 -3.83
CA CYS A 56 6.73 8.72 -3.54
C CYS A 56 7.01 7.65 -4.59
N GLN A 57 8.14 7.00 -4.46
CA GLN A 57 8.57 5.92 -5.36
C GLN A 57 8.16 4.56 -4.78
N PRO A 58 8.04 3.52 -5.63
CA PRO A 58 7.73 2.18 -5.12
C PRO A 58 8.70 1.70 -4.05
N GLY A 59 9.98 2.04 -4.17
CA GLY A 59 10.98 1.67 -3.19
C GLY A 59 10.79 2.32 -1.82
N ASP A 60 9.98 3.37 -1.74
CA ASP A 60 9.62 4.00 -0.47
C ASP A 60 8.50 3.24 0.22
N ILE A 61 7.77 2.43 -0.53
CA ILE A 61 6.60 1.69 -0.03
C ILE A 61 6.93 0.24 0.24
N LEU A 62 7.71 -0.37 -0.67
CA LEU A 62 8.00 -1.81 -0.64
C LEU A 62 9.50 -2.06 -0.53
N GLU A 63 9.84 -3.23 0.00
CA GLU A 63 11.22 -3.70 0.02
C GLU A 63 11.23 -5.21 -0.22
N TYR A 64 12.35 -5.68 -0.74
CA TYR A 64 12.56 -7.12 -0.89
C TYR A 64 13.37 -7.63 0.28
N VAL A 65 12.89 -8.69 0.92
CA VAL A 65 13.58 -9.35 2.02
C VAL A 65 13.88 -10.79 1.58
N PRO A 66 15.15 -11.18 1.50
CA PRO A 66 15.48 -12.57 1.15
C PRO A 66 14.92 -13.55 2.17
N ASP A 67 14.28 -14.61 1.67
CA ASP A 67 13.63 -15.59 2.55
C ASP A 67 14.62 -16.30 3.46
N ASN A 68 15.82 -16.54 2.97
CA ASN A 68 16.84 -17.26 3.75
C ASN A 68 17.40 -16.45 4.91
N GLU A 69 17.13 -15.16 5.00
CA GLU A 69 17.56 -14.35 6.13
C GLU A 69 16.67 -14.54 7.34
N GLU A 70 15.58 -15.25 7.19
CA GLU A 70 14.63 -15.49 8.28
C GLU A 70 15.00 -16.68 9.16
N LYS A 71 16.12 -17.34 8.87
CA LYS A 71 16.55 -18.54 9.58
C LYS A 71 17.32 -18.23 10.86
#